data_d71c22f1b4c5d429cb57ad1d09c4df0a
#
_entry.id   d71c22f1b4c5d429cb57ad1d09c4df0a
#
_cell.length_a   1.000
_cell.length_b   1.000
_cell.length_c   1.000
_cell.angle_alpha   90.00
_cell.angle_beta   90.00
_cell.angle_gamma   90.00
#
_symmetry.space_group_name_H-M   'P 1'
#
loop_
_entity.id
_entity.type
_entity.pdbx_description
1 polymer ?
#
loop_
_entity_poly.entity_id
_entity_poly.type
_entity_poly.pdbx_seq_one_letter_code
_entity_poly.pdbx_strand_id
1 'polypeptide(L)'
;MERFKKNSNILNRKPTHLKGYNYNQAGAYFVTICTHEMKKLFGRIIDGALDLNIYGNIAKREWFHTTVARPYIELHEEEMVIMPDHIHGIIWITEVGATGSVARKTSPGLDPCSLGVIVGQYKSRTAKLINRIRKTPGKKIWQRNYYDRIIRNEKELHSIRIYHK
;
A
#
# COMPACT_ATOMS: atom_id res chain seq x y z
N MET A 1 10.17 -23.63 -43.20
CA MET A 1 10.47 -23.51 -41.77
C MET A 1 10.25 -22.07 -41.36
N GLU A 2 8.97 -21.71 -41.06
CA GLU A 2 8.58 -20.34 -40.73
C GLU A 2 8.82 -20.10 -39.27
N ARG A 3 9.65 -19.06 -38.97
CA ARG A 3 9.90 -18.55 -37.60
C ARG A 3 8.67 -17.77 -37.12
N PHE A 4 7.95 -18.33 -36.16
CA PHE A 4 6.93 -17.60 -35.42
C PHE A 4 7.56 -16.36 -34.77
N LYS A 5 7.24 -15.18 -35.30
CA LYS A 5 7.52 -13.90 -34.65
C LYS A 5 6.64 -13.82 -33.41
N LYS A 6 7.26 -13.92 -32.24
CA LYS A 6 6.65 -13.59 -30.95
C LYS A 6 6.27 -12.10 -30.98
N ASN A 7 4.98 -11.82 -31.17
CA ASN A 7 4.41 -10.49 -30.96
C ASN A 7 4.53 -10.16 -29.46
N SER A 8 5.57 -9.44 -29.11
CA SER A 8 5.68 -8.78 -27.80
C SER A 8 4.77 -7.57 -27.80
N ASN A 9 3.47 -7.76 -27.57
CA ASN A 9 2.63 -6.69 -27.05
C ASN A 9 3.15 -6.34 -25.67
N ILE A 10 4.14 -5.44 -25.61
CA ILE A 10 4.50 -4.70 -24.42
C ILE A 10 3.30 -3.81 -24.14
N LEU A 11 2.37 -4.34 -23.33
CA LEU A 11 1.31 -3.56 -22.72
C LEU A 11 2.01 -2.37 -22.05
N ASN A 12 1.77 -1.18 -22.56
CA ASN A 12 2.19 0.11 -21.98
C ASN A 12 1.57 0.20 -20.58
N ARG A 13 2.24 -0.41 -19.59
CA ARG A 13 1.84 -0.29 -18.19
C ARG A 13 2.05 1.15 -17.80
N LYS A 14 0.95 1.86 -17.54
CA LYS A 14 1.03 3.20 -16.96
C LYS A 14 1.93 3.13 -15.73
N PRO A 15 2.89 4.07 -15.56
CA PRO A 15 3.74 4.10 -14.38
C PRO A 15 2.83 4.16 -13.14
N THR A 16 3.12 3.33 -12.15
CA THR A 16 2.36 3.24 -10.88
C THR A 16 2.60 4.46 -10.00
N HIS A 17 3.64 5.24 -10.30
CA HIS A 17 4.06 6.42 -9.53
C HIS A 17 4.25 7.62 -10.46
N LEU A 18 3.95 8.81 -9.99
CA LEU A 18 4.16 10.05 -10.74
C LEU A 18 5.68 10.32 -10.85
N LYS A 19 6.18 10.32 -12.09
CA LYS A 19 7.61 10.54 -12.37
C LYS A 19 8.03 11.94 -11.92
N GLY A 20 9.12 12.04 -11.16
CA GLY A 20 9.67 13.31 -10.69
C GLY A 20 8.97 13.91 -9.48
N TYR A 21 7.94 13.25 -8.91
CA TYR A 21 7.31 13.73 -7.69
C TYR A 21 8.09 13.29 -6.44
N ASN A 22 8.23 14.20 -5.48
CA ASN A 22 8.89 13.92 -4.21
C ASN A 22 7.87 13.36 -3.20
N TYR A 23 7.84 12.04 -3.05
CA TYR A 23 6.95 11.32 -2.13
C TYR A 23 7.36 11.41 -0.65
N ASN A 24 8.31 12.30 -0.31
CA ASN A 24 8.69 12.61 1.06
C ASN A 24 7.95 13.86 1.58
N GLN A 25 7.13 14.49 0.75
CA GLN A 25 6.39 15.69 1.13
C GLN A 25 5.18 15.33 1.99
N ALA A 26 4.84 16.26 2.90
CA ALA A 26 3.56 16.22 3.59
C ALA A 26 2.40 16.22 2.60
N GLY A 27 1.38 15.44 2.88
CA GLY A 27 0.21 15.31 2.00
C GLY A 27 -0.56 14.03 2.22
N ALA A 28 -1.64 13.89 1.49
CA ALA A 28 -2.49 12.71 1.50
C ALA A 28 -2.25 11.86 0.25
N TYR A 29 -2.03 10.57 0.46
CA TYR A 29 -1.73 9.61 -0.60
C TYR A 29 -2.71 8.45 -0.54
N PHE A 30 -3.56 8.34 -1.56
CA PHE A 30 -4.38 7.17 -1.75
C PHE A 30 -3.54 6.03 -2.34
N VAL A 31 -3.51 4.88 -1.67
CA VAL A 31 -2.72 3.73 -2.11
C VAL A 31 -3.60 2.50 -2.34
N THR A 32 -3.22 1.69 -3.32
CA THR A 32 -3.80 0.37 -3.56
C THR A 32 -2.69 -0.68 -3.57
N ILE A 33 -2.81 -1.66 -2.70
CA ILE A 33 -1.82 -2.73 -2.54
C ILE A 33 -2.50 -4.06 -2.84
N CYS A 34 -2.10 -4.71 -3.93
CA CYS A 34 -2.71 -5.96 -4.39
C CYS A 34 -1.94 -7.18 -3.86
N THR A 35 -2.65 -8.25 -3.60
CA THR A 35 -2.06 -9.55 -3.31
C THR A 35 -1.32 -10.10 -4.52
N HIS A 36 -0.39 -11.00 -4.28
CA HIS A 36 0.32 -11.70 -5.36
C HIS A 36 -0.68 -12.50 -6.22
N GLU A 37 -0.65 -12.23 -7.54
CA GLU A 37 -1.56 -12.84 -8.52
C GLU A 37 -3.05 -12.59 -8.23
N MET A 38 -3.40 -11.49 -7.55
CA MET A 38 -4.78 -11.15 -7.18
C MET A 38 -5.50 -12.28 -6.41
N LYS A 39 -4.76 -13.03 -5.60
CA LYS A 39 -5.34 -14.13 -4.81
C LYS A 39 -6.24 -13.57 -3.72
N LYS A 40 -7.45 -14.11 -3.59
CA LYS A 40 -8.41 -13.78 -2.53
C LYS A 40 -7.90 -14.33 -1.19
N LEU A 41 -7.06 -13.53 -0.51
CA LEU A 41 -6.32 -13.95 0.69
C LEU A 41 -6.97 -13.45 1.98
N PHE A 42 -7.66 -12.30 1.96
CA PHE A 42 -8.04 -11.58 3.18
C PHE A 42 -9.44 -11.89 3.70
N GLY A 43 -10.23 -12.59 2.95
CA GLY A 43 -11.59 -12.91 3.31
C GLY A 43 -12.46 -13.21 2.11
N ARG A 44 -13.75 -13.16 2.32
CA ARG A 44 -14.77 -13.41 1.30
C ARG A 44 -15.94 -12.43 1.47
N ILE A 45 -16.68 -12.20 0.41
CA ILE A 45 -17.89 -11.39 0.47
C ILE A 45 -19.07 -12.33 0.75
N ILE A 46 -19.81 -12.02 1.80
CA ILE A 46 -21.03 -12.71 2.21
C ILE A 46 -22.14 -11.66 2.31
N ASP A 47 -23.23 -11.86 1.59
CA ASP A 47 -24.39 -10.95 1.57
C ASP A 47 -24.01 -9.46 1.35
N GLY A 48 -23.04 -9.23 0.48
CA GLY A 48 -22.54 -7.89 0.14
C GLY A 48 -21.56 -7.28 1.16
N ALA A 49 -21.31 -7.94 2.28
CA ALA A 49 -20.34 -7.52 3.29
C ALA A 49 -19.07 -8.36 3.25
N LEU A 50 -17.95 -7.76 3.56
CA LEU A 50 -16.67 -8.46 3.64
C LEU A 50 -16.53 -9.15 5.01
N ASP A 51 -16.40 -10.47 4.97
CA ASP A 51 -16.05 -11.31 6.12
C ASP A 51 -14.53 -11.54 6.11
N LEU A 52 -13.81 -10.80 6.97
CA LEU A 52 -12.35 -10.90 7.07
C LEU A 52 -11.94 -12.19 7.78
N ASN A 53 -11.03 -12.92 7.17
CA ASN A 53 -10.33 -14.02 7.83
C ASN A 53 -9.16 -13.53 8.69
N ILE A 54 -8.41 -14.46 9.28
CA ILE A 54 -7.25 -14.14 10.13
C ILE A 54 -6.20 -13.30 9.40
N TYR A 55 -6.00 -13.50 8.09
CA TYR A 55 -5.00 -12.75 7.30
C TYR A 55 -5.48 -11.32 7.01
N GLY A 56 -6.76 -11.13 6.76
CA GLY A 56 -7.38 -9.82 6.61
C GLY A 56 -7.30 -9.02 7.91
N ASN A 57 -7.56 -9.66 9.04
CA ASN A 57 -7.42 -9.02 10.35
C ASN A 57 -5.95 -8.64 10.66
N ILE A 58 -4.98 -9.45 10.25
CA ILE A 58 -3.56 -9.08 10.33
C ILE A 58 -3.28 -7.86 9.45
N ALA A 59 -3.76 -7.86 8.22
CA ALA A 59 -3.56 -6.74 7.30
C ALA A 59 -4.13 -5.44 7.88
N LYS A 60 -5.35 -5.46 8.46
CA LYS A 60 -5.97 -4.31 9.12
C LYS A 60 -5.14 -3.83 10.30
N ARG A 61 -4.78 -4.71 11.21
CA ARG A 61 -4.00 -4.37 12.40
C ARG A 61 -2.64 -3.76 12.05
N GLU A 62 -1.91 -4.35 11.13
CA GLU A 62 -0.59 -3.87 10.76
C GLU A 62 -0.64 -2.54 9.99
N TRP A 63 -1.76 -2.23 9.32
CA TRP A 63 -1.98 -0.92 8.72
C TRP A 63 -1.93 0.17 9.80
N PHE A 64 -2.75 0.05 10.82
CA PHE A 64 -2.80 1.05 11.91
C PHE A 64 -1.54 1.01 12.79
N HIS A 65 -0.88 -0.16 12.93
CA HIS A 65 0.38 -0.25 13.64
C HIS A 65 1.50 0.58 12.98
N THR A 66 1.35 0.96 11.73
CA THR A 66 2.33 1.81 11.03
C THR A 66 2.51 3.16 11.73
N THR A 67 1.47 3.73 12.34
CA THR A 67 1.52 5.00 13.06
C THR A 67 2.33 4.94 14.35
N VAL A 68 2.38 3.77 14.99
CA VAL A 68 3.14 3.58 16.25
C VAL A 68 4.63 3.82 16.04
N ALA A 69 5.17 3.35 14.92
CA ALA A 69 6.58 3.54 14.58
C ALA A 69 6.87 4.88 13.90
N ARG A 70 5.81 5.60 13.47
CA ARG A 70 5.91 6.83 12.65
C ARG A 70 4.87 7.85 13.10
N PRO A 71 5.19 8.70 14.11
CA PRO A 71 4.25 9.70 14.61
C PRO A 71 3.83 10.76 13.59
N TYR A 72 4.54 10.87 12.46
CA TYR A 72 4.23 11.76 11.35
C TYR A 72 3.24 11.17 10.33
N ILE A 73 2.71 9.97 10.57
CA ILE A 73 1.68 9.35 9.76
C ILE A 73 0.37 9.37 10.51
N GLU A 74 -0.68 9.82 9.83
CA GLU A 74 -2.06 9.71 10.30
C GLU A 74 -2.82 8.73 9.40
N LEU A 75 -3.62 7.88 10.02
CA LEU A 75 -4.47 6.89 9.36
C LEU A 75 -5.86 6.92 10.01
N HIS A 76 -6.89 6.96 9.19
CA HIS A 76 -8.28 6.97 9.65
C HIS A 76 -8.97 5.67 9.25
N GLU A 77 -9.83 5.15 10.13
CA GLU A 77 -10.46 3.85 9.91
C GLU A 77 -11.42 3.87 8.71
N GLU A 78 -12.14 4.96 8.54
CA GLU A 78 -13.06 5.19 7.42
C GLU A 78 -12.39 5.39 6.07
N GLU A 79 -11.07 5.55 6.05
CA GLU A 79 -10.25 5.74 4.85
C GLU A 79 -9.51 4.48 4.44
N MET A 80 -9.78 3.34 5.09
CA MET A 80 -9.19 2.06 4.74
C MET A 80 -10.28 1.05 4.39
N VAL A 81 -10.13 0.41 3.24
CA VAL A 81 -10.98 -0.71 2.82
C VAL A 81 -10.10 -1.91 2.48
N ILE A 82 -10.47 -3.05 3.04
CA ILE A 82 -9.85 -4.33 2.69
C ILE A 82 -10.81 -5.06 1.76
N MET A 83 -10.30 -5.50 0.64
CA MET A 83 -11.00 -6.40 -0.29
C MET A 83 -10.34 -7.78 -0.24
N PRO A 84 -11.00 -8.83 -0.75
CA PRO A 84 -10.43 -10.17 -0.68
C PRO A 84 -9.01 -10.29 -1.24
N ASP A 85 -8.65 -9.52 -2.26
CA ASP A 85 -7.41 -9.62 -3.03
C ASP A 85 -6.56 -8.33 -3.07
N HIS A 86 -7.00 -7.26 -2.40
CA HIS A 86 -6.26 -6.01 -2.30
C HIS A 86 -6.72 -5.18 -1.11
N ILE A 87 -5.99 -4.12 -0.82
CA ILE A 87 -6.38 -3.09 0.14
C ILE A 87 -6.30 -1.71 -0.52
N HIS A 88 -7.19 -0.83 -0.10
CA HIS A 88 -7.13 0.60 -0.37
C HIS A 88 -6.96 1.34 0.94
N GLY A 89 -6.28 2.47 0.92
CA GLY A 89 -6.24 3.35 2.08
C GLY A 89 -5.61 4.69 1.77
N ILE A 90 -5.89 5.67 2.62
CA ILE A 90 -5.25 6.98 2.56
C ILE A 90 -4.17 7.02 3.64
N ILE A 91 -2.96 7.40 3.25
CA ILE A 91 -1.84 7.65 4.16
C ILE A 91 -1.61 9.16 4.17
N TRP A 92 -1.79 9.77 5.34
CA TRP A 92 -1.46 11.16 5.58
C TRP A 92 -0.04 11.26 6.13
N ILE A 93 0.82 11.98 5.43
CA ILE A 93 2.16 12.32 5.91
C ILE A 93 2.11 13.77 6.37
N THR A 94 2.35 14.01 7.66
CA THR A 94 2.28 15.35 8.27
C THR A 94 3.64 16.03 8.29
N GLU A 95 3.65 17.38 8.38
CA GLU A 95 4.88 18.17 8.34
C GLU A 95 5.78 17.98 9.57
N VAL A 96 5.25 17.47 10.67
CA VAL A 96 6.02 17.28 11.91
C VAL A 96 7.21 16.32 11.73
N GLY A 97 7.13 15.43 10.74
CA GLY A 97 8.27 14.58 10.36
C GLY A 97 9.38 15.30 9.57
N ALA A 98 9.06 16.43 8.94
CA ALA A 98 10.01 17.18 8.13
C ALA A 98 10.86 18.19 8.94
N THR A 99 10.36 18.66 10.09
CA THR A 99 11.02 19.65 10.95
C THR A 99 11.64 19.08 12.21
N GLY A 100 11.23 17.90 12.65
CA GLY A 100 11.83 17.18 13.76
C GLY A 100 13.11 16.51 13.32
N SER A 101 14.25 17.12 13.57
CA SER A 101 15.63 16.69 13.35
C SER A 101 15.88 15.19 13.59
N VAL A 102 15.40 14.37 12.68
CA VAL A 102 16.00 13.06 12.40
C VAL A 102 16.62 13.15 11.01
N ALA A 103 17.42 14.19 10.84
CA ALA A 103 18.43 14.19 9.80
C ALA A 103 19.51 13.15 10.13
N ARG A 104 19.13 11.89 10.21
CA ARG A 104 20.08 10.83 9.89
C ARG A 104 20.13 10.74 8.37
N LYS A 105 20.94 11.62 7.78
CA LYS A 105 21.59 11.35 6.50
C LYS A 105 22.43 10.09 6.69
N THR A 106 21.80 8.95 6.64
CA THR A 106 22.47 7.67 6.55
C THR A 106 22.37 7.24 5.11
N SER A 107 23.46 7.43 4.39
CA SER A 107 23.77 6.83 3.08
C SER A 107 22.88 7.29 1.90
N PRO A 108 23.36 7.24 0.64
CA PRO A 108 22.54 7.44 -0.55
C PRO A 108 21.54 6.28 -0.67
N GLY A 109 20.44 6.35 0.04
CA GLY A 109 19.40 5.34 0.14
C GLY A 109 18.01 5.99 0.23
N LEU A 110 16.98 5.18 0.20
CA LEU A 110 15.60 5.60 0.27
C LEU A 110 15.34 6.39 1.57
N ASP A 111 14.73 7.57 1.46
CA ASP A 111 14.32 8.37 2.60
C ASP A 111 13.34 7.57 3.48
N PRO A 112 13.62 7.41 4.79
CA PRO A 112 12.76 6.67 5.70
C PRO A 112 11.32 7.18 5.77
N CYS A 113 11.10 8.46 5.43
CA CYS A 113 9.80 9.10 5.44
C CYS A 113 9.05 8.97 4.10
N SER A 114 9.65 8.36 3.09
CA SER A 114 9.00 8.23 1.79
C SER A 114 7.84 7.24 1.82
N LEU A 115 6.78 7.54 1.06
CA LEU A 115 5.63 6.66 0.88
C LEU A 115 6.06 5.23 0.51
N GLY A 116 7.06 5.09 -0.36
CA GLY A 116 7.59 3.79 -0.78
C GLY A 116 8.16 2.96 0.37
N VAL A 117 8.88 3.59 1.29
CA VAL A 117 9.41 2.92 2.49
C VAL A 117 8.29 2.55 3.44
N ILE A 118 7.30 3.41 3.63
CA ILE A 118 6.13 3.16 4.49
C ILE A 118 5.38 1.91 3.99
N VAL A 119 4.99 1.91 2.72
CA VAL A 119 4.27 0.79 2.09
C VAL A 119 5.14 -0.47 2.05
N GLY A 120 6.44 -0.35 1.75
CA GLY A 120 7.38 -1.47 1.72
C GLY A 120 7.50 -2.16 3.07
N GLN A 121 7.59 -1.42 4.16
CA GLN A 121 7.64 -1.98 5.52
C GLN A 121 6.32 -2.61 5.95
N TYR A 122 5.19 -1.98 5.64
CA TYR A 122 3.87 -2.57 5.85
C TYR A 122 3.76 -3.94 5.15
N LYS A 123 4.10 -4.01 3.87
CA LYS A 123 4.09 -5.26 3.09
C LYS A 123 5.02 -6.32 3.69
N SER A 124 6.21 -5.93 4.11
CA SER A 124 7.17 -6.84 4.72
C SER A 124 6.67 -7.43 6.03
N ARG A 125 6.13 -6.60 6.93
CA ARG A 125 5.61 -7.04 8.24
C ARG A 125 4.40 -7.97 8.08
N THR A 126 3.42 -7.57 7.28
CA THR A 126 2.22 -8.39 7.04
C THR A 126 2.58 -9.72 6.38
N ALA A 127 3.46 -9.73 5.38
CA ALA A 127 3.92 -10.96 4.74
C ALA A 127 4.62 -11.90 5.73
N LYS A 128 5.47 -11.37 6.61
CA LYS A 128 6.15 -12.15 7.65
C LYS A 128 5.15 -12.81 8.61
N LEU A 129 4.16 -12.06 9.09
CA LEU A 129 3.14 -12.55 10.02
C LEU A 129 2.23 -13.59 9.37
N ILE A 130 1.71 -13.31 8.18
CA ILE A 130 0.86 -14.23 7.43
C ILE A 130 1.61 -15.53 7.14
N ASN A 131 2.84 -15.46 6.63
CA ASN A 131 3.63 -16.64 6.30
C ASN A 131 3.99 -17.47 7.54
N ARG A 132 4.15 -16.85 8.71
CA ARG A 132 4.35 -17.57 9.98
C ARG A 132 3.14 -18.45 10.29
N ILE A 133 1.92 -17.92 10.18
CA ILE A 133 0.68 -18.66 10.45
C ILE A 133 0.48 -19.76 9.40
N ARG A 134 0.75 -19.46 8.14
CA ARG A 134 0.62 -20.42 7.03
C ARG A 134 1.72 -21.47 7.00
N LYS A 135 2.77 -21.31 7.81
CA LYS A 135 4.00 -22.14 7.77
C LYS A 135 4.64 -22.18 6.39
N THR A 136 4.63 -21.04 5.68
CA THR A 136 5.16 -20.90 4.32
C THR A 136 6.18 -19.75 4.26
N PRO A 137 7.36 -19.89 4.88
CA PRO A 137 8.35 -18.82 4.92
C PRO A 137 8.77 -18.40 3.51
N GLY A 138 8.92 -17.11 3.30
CA GLY A 138 9.35 -16.54 2.01
C GLY A 138 8.31 -16.53 0.89
N LYS A 139 7.10 -17.07 1.10
CA LYS A 139 6.07 -17.06 0.05
C LYS A 139 5.60 -15.63 -0.22
N LYS A 140 5.40 -15.30 -1.50
CA LYS A 140 4.92 -13.99 -1.90
C LYS A 140 3.46 -13.80 -1.47
N ILE A 141 3.22 -12.74 -0.73
CA ILE A 141 1.87 -12.31 -0.30
C ILE A 141 1.38 -11.16 -1.17
N TRP A 142 2.24 -10.22 -1.51
CA TRP A 142 1.93 -9.01 -2.24
C TRP A 142 2.52 -9.00 -3.64
N GLN A 143 1.90 -8.25 -4.55
CA GLN A 143 2.55 -7.85 -5.80
C GLN A 143 3.78 -6.99 -5.49
N ARG A 144 4.74 -6.93 -6.42
CA ARG A 144 5.99 -6.20 -6.23
C ARG A 144 5.76 -4.71 -5.96
N ASN A 145 4.92 -4.07 -6.76
CA ASN A 145 4.62 -2.64 -6.68
C ASN A 145 3.31 -2.39 -5.93
N TYR A 146 2.90 -1.16 -5.85
CA TYR A 146 1.61 -0.67 -5.41
C TYR A 146 1.20 0.49 -6.32
N TYR A 147 -0.09 0.86 -6.30
CA TYR A 147 -0.59 2.02 -7.01
C TYR A 147 -0.78 3.15 -6.00
N ASP A 148 -0.47 4.38 -6.40
CA ASP A 148 -0.71 5.57 -5.60
C ASP A 148 -1.34 6.69 -6.42
N ARG A 149 -2.06 7.54 -5.73
CA ARG A 149 -2.61 8.80 -6.23
C ARG A 149 -2.43 9.86 -5.16
N ILE A 150 -1.82 10.98 -5.54
CA ILE A 150 -1.68 12.13 -4.68
C ILE A 150 -3.04 12.84 -4.61
N ILE A 151 -3.56 13.05 -3.40
CA ILE A 151 -4.79 13.80 -3.17
C ILE A 151 -4.41 15.28 -3.05
N ARG A 152 -4.90 16.10 -3.99
CA ARG A 152 -4.47 17.50 -4.12
C ARG A 152 -5.48 18.50 -3.56
N ASN A 153 -6.71 18.08 -3.34
CA ASN A 153 -7.79 18.95 -2.89
C ASN A 153 -8.92 18.16 -2.24
N GLU A 154 -9.80 18.87 -1.52
CA GLU A 154 -10.95 18.31 -0.82
C GLU A 154 -11.94 17.58 -1.75
N LYS A 155 -12.07 18.01 -3.01
CA LYS A 155 -12.96 17.37 -3.98
C LYS A 155 -12.47 15.97 -4.33
N GLU A 156 -11.16 15.80 -4.53
CA GLU A 156 -10.55 14.48 -4.76
C GLU A 156 -10.68 13.59 -3.53
N LEU A 157 -10.42 14.13 -2.34
CA LEU A 157 -10.57 13.44 -1.07
C LEU A 157 -12.01 12.93 -0.88
N HIS A 158 -12.98 13.80 -1.08
CA HIS A 158 -14.40 13.46 -0.98
C HIS A 158 -14.80 12.36 -1.96
N SER A 159 -14.34 12.44 -3.21
CA SER A 159 -14.61 11.42 -4.22
C SER A 159 -14.06 10.05 -3.82
N ILE A 160 -12.88 9.99 -3.23
CA ILE A 160 -12.27 8.74 -2.75
C ILE A 160 -13.06 8.19 -1.56
N ARG A 161 -13.44 9.04 -0.60
CA ARG A 161 -14.24 8.62 0.57
C ARG A 161 -15.62 8.07 0.22
N ILE A 162 -16.27 8.63 -0.83
CA ILE A 162 -17.55 8.09 -1.33
C ILE A 162 -17.35 6.71 -1.95
N TYR A 163 -16.27 6.50 -2.68
CA TYR A 163 -15.97 5.22 -3.33
C TYR A 163 -15.71 4.09 -2.31
N HIS A 164 -15.38 4.44 -1.07
CA HIS A 164 -15.10 3.49 0.02
C HIS A 164 -16.34 3.14 0.87
N LYS A 165 -17.49 3.74 0.61
CA LYS A 165 -18.78 3.39 1.25
C LYS A 165 -19.51 2.33 0.46
#